data_4d8cb57ed46632b56ba729de21647e9b
#
_entry.id   4d8cb57ed46632b56ba729de21647e9b
#
_cell.length_a   1.000
_cell.length_b   1.000
_cell.length_c   1.000
_cell.angle_alpha   90.00
_cell.angle_beta   90.00
_cell.angle_gamma   90.00
#
_symmetry.space_group_name_H-M   'P 1'
#
loop_
_entity.id
_entity.type
_entity.pdbx_description
1 polymer ?
#
loop_
_entity_poly.entity_id
_entity_poly.type
_entity_poly.pdbx_seq_one_letter_code
_entity_poly.pdbx_strand_id
1 'polypeptide(L)'
;MRIAILSDIHANREAFEAVLAAVRRLEPDRLVLLGDIVGYGPEPGFCVDAARELVAAGAIAIRGNHDEAAVHGPSGMTPNAHEAALWTRAQLTAQQSAFLADLPLTAERDGVLFVHASARDPAAWHYVRDLRSAEACLAATDAATIICGHTHLPTIFYARAGREPVAFIPLRNVPAPLSAVHRHVVVVGAVGQPRDGDPAACFALLDTQAREVTMEIGRAHV
;
A
#
# COMPACT_ATOMS: atom_id res chain seq x y z
N MET A 1 10.90 13.85 8.35
CA MET A 1 10.55 12.51 8.85
C MET A 1 10.55 11.55 7.69
N ARG A 2 11.18 10.39 7.87
CA ARG A 2 11.25 9.33 6.83
C ARG A 2 10.26 8.22 7.17
N ILE A 3 9.39 7.90 6.23
CA ILE A 3 8.32 6.89 6.39
C ILE A 3 8.54 5.79 5.36
N ALA A 4 8.76 4.55 5.81
CA ALA A 4 8.72 3.40 4.92
C ALA A 4 7.26 2.93 4.74
N ILE A 5 6.85 2.68 3.51
CA ILE A 5 5.47 2.38 3.15
C ILE A 5 5.44 1.11 2.32
N LEU A 6 4.82 0.07 2.86
CA LEU A 6 4.68 -1.26 2.28
C LEU A 6 3.22 -1.48 1.90
N SER A 7 2.97 -2.02 0.72
CA SER A 7 1.63 -2.33 0.22
C SER A 7 1.60 -3.68 -0.49
N ASP A 8 0.44 -4.29 -0.53
CA ASP A 8 0.19 -5.45 -1.38
C ASP A 8 1.19 -6.59 -1.12
N ILE A 9 1.30 -6.97 0.17
CA ILE A 9 2.22 -8.02 0.67
C ILE A 9 1.76 -9.40 0.19
N HIS A 10 0.44 -9.59 0.12
CA HIS A 10 -0.19 -10.76 -0.46
C HIS A 10 0.35 -12.09 0.04
N ALA A 11 0.48 -12.23 1.36
CA ALA A 11 0.93 -13.48 1.99
C ALA A 11 2.25 -14.04 1.42
N ASN A 12 3.08 -13.18 0.80
CA ASN A 12 4.40 -13.50 0.28
C ASN A 12 5.45 -13.23 1.36
N ARG A 13 5.75 -14.26 2.15
CA ARG A 13 6.68 -14.18 3.27
C ARG A 13 8.07 -13.76 2.83
N GLU A 14 8.61 -14.39 1.79
CA GLU A 14 9.98 -14.16 1.32
C GLU A 14 10.18 -12.70 0.89
N ALA A 15 9.22 -12.17 0.15
CA ALA A 15 9.24 -10.77 -0.27
C ALA A 15 9.12 -9.83 0.93
N PHE A 16 8.22 -10.15 1.88
CA PHE A 16 8.01 -9.34 3.07
C PHE A 16 9.25 -9.31 3.97
N GLU A 17 9.88 -10.46 4.25
CA GLU A 17 11.11 -10.54 5.04
C GLU A 17 12.26 -9.77 4.37
N ALA A 18 12.41 -9.89 3.04
CA ALA A 18 13.42 -9.16 2.28
C ALA A 18 13.23 -7.63 2.34
N VAL A 19 11.98 -7.17 2.20
CA VAL A 19 11.64 -5.74 2.32
C VAL A 19 11.88 -5.25 3.75
N LEU A 20 11.47 -5.99 4.77
CA LEU A 20 11.72 -5.62 6.17
C LEU A 20 13.23 -5.53 6.48
N ALA A 21 14.04 -6.41 5.88
CA ALA A 21 15.50 -6.32 6.00
C ALA A 21 16.06 -5.06 5.30
N ALA A 22 15.48 -4.63 4.17
CA ALA A 22 15.84 -3.38 3.50
C ALA A 22 15.42 -2.15 4.34
N VAL A 23 14.19 -2.16 4.85
CA VAL A 23 13.64 -1.11 5.72
C VAL A 23 14.52 -0.88 6.96
N ARG A 24 14.95 -1.98 7.63
CA ARG A 24 15.85 -1.85 8.80
C ARG A 24 17.16 -1.14 8.47
N ARG A 25 17.73 -1.34 7.28
CA ARG A 25 18.97 -0.63 6.86
C ARG A 25 18.75 0.84 6.54
N LEU A 26 17.53 1.21 6.17
CA LEU A 26 17.17 2.60 5.88
C LEU A 26 16.81 3.40 7.13
N GLU A 27 16.58 2.74 8.26
CA GLU A 27 16.26 3.35 9.55
C GLU A 27 15.17 4.45 9.44
N PRO A 28 13.96 4.13 8.93
CA PRO A 28 12.89 5.11 8.84
C PRO A 28 12.35 5.45 10.25
N ASP A 29 11.84 6.67 10.41
CA ASP A 29 11.18 7.09 11.65
C ASP A 29 9.86 6.36 11.89
N ARG A 30 9.20 5.89 10.81
CA ARG A 30 7.89 5.25 10.82
C ARG A 30 7.78 4.17 9.75
N LEU A 31 6.90 3.20 10.02
CA LEU A 31 6.49 2.17 9.08
C LEU A 31 4.97 2.23 8.89
N VAL A 32 4.53 2.11 7.64
CA VAL A 32 3.11 2.06 7.25
C VAL A 32 2.88 0.83 6.38
N LEU A 33 1.86 0.03 6.73
CA LEU A 33 1.34 -1.08 5.93
C LEU A 33 0.02 -0.62 5.30
N LEU A 34 -0.03 -0.52 3.98
CA LEU A 34 -1.18 0.02 3.23
C LEU A 34 -2.25 -1.03 2.90
N GLY A 35 -2.27 -2.15 3.59
CA GLY A 35 -3.24 -3.22 3.35
C GLY A 35 -2.80 -4.26 2.33
N ASP A 36 -3.71 -5.19 2.06
CA ASP A 36 -3.46 -6.42 1.32
C ASP A 36 -2.26 -7.19 1.91
N ILE A 37 -2.31 -7.35 3.24
CA ILE A 37 -1.35 -8.16 3.99
C ILE A 37 -1.47 -9.62 3.54
N VAL A 38 -2.69 -10.06 3.27
CA VAL A 38 -3.02 -11.42 2.83
C VAL A 38 -3.55 -11.47 1.39
N GLY A 39 -3.93 -12.65 0.95
CA GLY A 39 -4.42 -12.94 -0.41
C GLY A 39 -3.32 -13.43 -1.34
N TYR A 40 -3.69 -14.28 -2.30
CA TYR A 40 -2.83 -14.90 -3.32
C TYR A 40 -1.72 -15.82 -2.81
N GLY A 41 -0.81 -15.31 -2.00
CA GLY A 41 0.39 -16.03 -1.57
C GLY A 41 0.12 -17.11 -0.50
N PRO A 42 1.10 -17.96 -0.24
CA PRO A 42 0.90 -19.21 0.52
C PRO A 42 1.00 -19.06 2.04
N GLU A 43 1.50 -17.93 2.58
CA GLU A 43 1.79 -17.82 4.01
C GLU A 43 1.04 -16.67 4.72
N PRO A 44 -0.33 -16.67 4.67
CA PRO A 44 -1.12 -15.58 5.25
C PRO A 44 -0.94 -15.45 6.76
N GLY A 45 -0.87 -16.56 7.48
CA GLY A 45 -0.69 -16.57 8.94
C GLY A 45 0.61 -15.88 9.35
N PHE A 46 1.73 -16.21 8.69
CA PHE A 46 3.01 -15.54 8.93
C PHE A 46 2.93 -14.03 8.72
N CYS A 47 2.39 -13.61 7.57
CA CYS A 47 2.33 -12.19 7.23
C CYS A 47 1.43 -11.39 8.18
N VAL A 48 0.32 -11.98 8.64
CA VAL A 48 -0.54 -11.34 9.65
C VAL A 48 0.17 -11.22 11.00
N ASP A 49 0.85 -12.26 11.46
CA ASP A 49 1.54 -12.21 12.76
C ASP A 49 2.69 -11.22 12.73
N ALA A 50 3.48 -11.16 11.65
CA ALA A 50 4.51 -10.15 11.46
C ALA A 50 3.93 -8.73 11.42
N ALA A 51 2.79 -8.52 10.75
CA ALA A 51 2.10 -7.22 10.73
C ALA A 51 1.61 -6.82 12.14
N ARG A 52 1.09 -7.77 12.93
CA ARG A 52 0.68 -7.53 14.32
C ARG A 52 1.86 -7.09 15.19
N GLU A 53 3.00 -7.75 15.06
CA GLU A 53 4.23 -7.37 15.78
C GLU A 53 4.70 -5.96 15.42
N LEU A 54 4.67 -5.61 14.12
CA LEU A 54 5.02 -4.28 13.64
C LEU A 54 4.06 -3.21 14.19
N VAL A 55 2.75 -3.47 14.18
CA VAL A 55 1.74 -2.56 14.76
C VAL A 55 1.94 -2.41 16.27
N ALA A 56 2.21 -3.49 16.99
CA ALA A 56 2.53 -3.43 18.41
C ALA A 56 3.82 -2.62 18.69
N ALA A 57 4.76 -2.59 17.74
CA ALA A 57 5.96 -1.74 17.80
C ALA A 57 5.74 -0.29 17.32
N GLY A 58 4.51 0.08 16.94
CA GLY A 58 4.13 1.46 16.59
C GLY A 58 4.00 1.74 15.09
N ALA A 59 4.01 0.70 14.23
CA ALA A 59 3.68 0.87 12.83
C ALA A 59 2.18 1.19 12.66
N ILE A 60 1.86 1.93 11.60
CA ILE A 60 0.48 2.15 11.15
C ILE A 60 0.13 1.03 10.18
N ALA A 61 -1.04 0.44 10.31
CA ALA A 61 -1.58 -0.50 9.33
C ALA A 61 -3.02 -0.14 8.99
N ILE A 62 -3.37 -0.27 7.72
CA ILE A 62 -4.73 -0.11 7.22
C ILE A 62 -5.17 -1.37 6.48
N ARG A 63 -6.47 -1.55 6.33
CA ARG A 63 -7.08 -2.70 5.68
C ARG A 63 -7.11 -2.54 4.17
N GLY A 64 -6.74 -3.62 3.43
CA GLY A 64 -6.94 -3.74 2.00
C GLY A 64 -8.13 -4.62 1.63
N ASN A 65 -8.45 -4.70 0.34
CA ASN A 65 -9.62 -5.47 -0.12
C ASN A 65 -9.43 -6.98 0.03
N HIS A 66 -8.22 -7.50 -0.01
CA HIS A 66 -7.96 -8.91 0.27
C HIS A 66 -8.03 -9.23 1.77
N ASP A 67 -7.63 -8.29 2.62
CA ASP A 67 -7.82 -8.41 4.08
C ASP A 67 -9.32 -8.42 4.41
N GLU A 68 -10.10 -7.50 3.82
CA GLU A 68 -11.55 -7.45 3.91
C GLU A 68 -12.21 -8.76 3.47
N ALA A 69 -11.79 -9.28 2.31
CA ALA A 69 -12.33 -10.52 1.75
C ALA A 69 -12.00 -11.75 2.61
N ALA A 70 -10.82 -11.80 3.23
CA ALA A 70 -10.44 -12.87 4.15
C ALA A 70 -11.30 -12.88 5.42
N VAL A 71 -11.77 -11.72 5.88
CA VAL A 71 -12.60 -11.58 7.09
C VAL A 71 -14.08 -11.75 6.78
N HIS A 72 -14.60 -11.00 5.82
CA HIS A 72 -16.05 -10.89 5.57
C HIS A 72 -16.54 -11.74 4.40
N GLY A 73 -15.62 -12.34 3.65
CA GLY A 73 -15.89 -13.10 2.44
C GLY A 73 -15.70 -12.26 1.18
N PRO A 74 -15.28 -12.91 0.06
CA PRO A 74 -14.99 -12.21 -1.18
C PRO A 74 -16.26 -11.68 -1.84
N SER A 75 -16.25 -10.41 -2.22
CA SER A 75 -17.31 -9.75 -2.98
C SER A 75 -16.72 -8.91 -4.11
N GLY A 76 -17.27 -8.99 -5.31
CA GLY A 76 -16.83 -8.20 -6.46
C GLY A 76 -15.41 -8.50 -6.97
N MET A 77 -14.83 -9.63 -6.57
CA MET A 77 -13.49 -10.06 -6.97
C MET A 77 -13.51 -10.91 -8.27
N THR A 78 -12.37 -10.92 -8.96
CA THR A 78 -12.17 -11.87 -10.07
C THR A 78 -12.19 -13.32 -9.56
N PRO A 79 -12.49 -14.33 -10.40
CA PRO A 79 -12.56 -15.74 -9.96
C PRO A 79 -11.31 -16.19 -9.18
N ASN A 80 -10.11 -15.92 -9.70
CA ASN A 80 -8.87 -16.31 -9.04
C ASN A 80 -8.67 -15.62 -7.69
N ALA A 81 -9.00 -14.32 -7.59
CA ALA A 81 -8.92 -13.57 -6.34
C ALA A 81 -9.95 -14.06 -5.31
N HIS A 82 -11.14 -14.45 -5.79
CA HIS A 82 -12.20 -15.03 -4.96
C HIS A 82 -11.76 -16.36 -4.34
N GLU A 83 -11.23 -17.28 -5.14
CA GLU A 83 -10.73 -18.57 -4.65
C GLU A 83 -9.56 -18.38 -3.66
N ALA A 84 -8.61 -17.50 -3.99
CA ALA A 84 -7.51 -17.18 -3.10
C ALA A 84 -7.98 -16.60 -1.76
N ALA A 85 -9.01 -15.74 -1.76
CA ALA A 85 -9.57 -15.18 -0.53
C ALA A 85 -10.27 -16.24 0.34
N LEU A 86 -11.02 -17.17 -0.27
CA LEU A 86 -11.64 -18.29 0.45
C LEU A 86 -10.58 -19.21 1.08
N TRP A 87 -9.54 -19.53 0.31
CA TRP A 87 -8.43 -20.34 0.81
C TRP A 87 -7.71 -19.62 1.97
N THR A 88 -7.35 -18.34 1.78
CA THR A 88 -6.72 -17.51 2.83
C THR A 88 -7.53 -17.51 4.11
N ARG A 89 -8.85 -17.28 4.02
CA ARG A 89 -9.76 -17.30 5.15
C ARG A 89 -9.70 -18.61 5.94
N ALA A 90 -9.58 -19.75 5.25
CA ALA A 90 -9.49 -21.06 5.87
C ALA A 90 -8.14 -21.32 6.57
N GLN A 91 -7.10 -20.56 6.26
CA GLN A 91 -5.77 -20.67 6.88
C GLN A 91 -5.62 -19.80 8.13
N LEU A 92 -6.44 -18.74 8.28
CA LEU A 92 -6.30 -17.79 9.38
C LEU A 92 -6.93 -18.30 10.67
N THR A 93 -6.25 -18.10 11.77
CA THR A 93 -6.82 -18.26 13.12
C THR A 93 -7.84 -17.16 13.43
N ALA A 94 -8.71 -17.40 14.43
CA ALA A 94 -9.67 -16.38 14.89
C ALA A 94 -8.99 -15.08 15.33
N GLN A 95 -7.81 -15.18 15.95
CA GLN A 95 -7.02 -14.00 16.38
C GLN A 95 -6.48 -13.20 15.19
N GLN A 96 -6.00 -13.89 14.15
CA GLN A 96 -5.50 -13.24 12.93
C GLN A 96 -6.64 -12.56 12.17
N SER A 97 -7.78 -13.23 12.04
CA SER A 97 -8.98 -12.65 11.42
C SER A 97 -9.49 -11.42 12.18
N ALA A 98 -9.51 -11.48 13.52
CA ALA A 98 -9.88 -10.32 14.35
C ALA A 98 -8.93 -9.14 14.14
N PHE A 99 -7.62 -9.36 14.08
CA PHE A 99 -6.65 -8.30 13.80
C PHE A 99 -6.93 -7.61 12.45
N LEU A 100 -7.16 -8.38 11.38
CA LEU A 100 -7.47 -7.82 10.07
C LEU A 100 -8.81 -7.05 10.08
N ALA A 101 -9.80 -7.55 10.81
CA ALA A 101 -11.11 -6.90 10.96
C ALA A 101 -11.02 -5.54 11.69
N ASP A 102 -10.08 -5.40 12.62
CA ASP A 102 -9.90 -4.19 13.43
C ASP A 102 -9.07 -3.10 12.70
N LEU A 103 -8.43 -3.43 11.57
CA LEU A 103 -7.67 -2.45 10.81
C LEU A 103 -8.58 -1.37 10.22
N PRO A 104 -8.24 -0.07 10.37
CA PRO A 104 -8.98 1.02 9.76
C PRO A 104 -8.83 1.00 8.23
N LEU A 105 -9.76 1.63 7.51
CA LEU A 105 -9.69 1.80 6.05
C LEU A 105 -8.73 2.91 5.63
N THR A 106 -8.49 3.87 6.51
CA THR A 106 -7.61 5.02 6.27
C THR A 106 -6.85 5.39 7.52
N ALA A 107 -5.71 6.03 7.35
CA ALA A 107 -4.99 6.69 8.44
C ALA A 107 -4.43 8.02 7.93
N GLU A 108 -4.35 9.03 8.79
CA GLU A 108 -3.72 10.30 8.47
C GLU A 108 -2.58 10.60 9.44
N ARG A 109 -1.45 11.01 8.91
CA ARG A 109 -0.30 11.39 9.72
C ARG A 109 0.52 12.45 9.00
N ASP A 110 0.85 13.54 9.72
CA ASP A 110 1.71 14.62 9.25
C ASP A 110 1.27 15.23 7.89
N GLY A 111 -0.06 15.36 7.68
CA GLY A 111 -0.65 15.89 6.45
C GLY A 111 -0.65 14.91 5.26
N VAL A 112 -0.31 13.64 5.50
CA VAL A 112 -0.36 12.56 4.52
C VAL A 112 -1.53 11.64 4.84
N LEU A 113 -2.41 11.43 3.88
CA LEU A 113 -3.49 10.44 3.94
C LEU A 113 -3.01 9.11 3.37
N PHE A 114 -3.13 8.06 4.14
CA PHE A 114 -2.89 6.67 3.74
C PHE A 114 -4.22 5.97 3.51
N VAL A 115 -4.39 5.36 2.36
CA VAL A 115 -5.57 4.59 1.96
C VAL A 115 -5.12 3.43 1.07
N HIS A 116 -5.78 2.26 1.16
CA HIS A 116 -5.34 1.13 0.33
C HIS A 116 -5.55 1.39 -1.16
N ALA A 117 -6.73 1.85 -1.56
CA ALA A 117 -7.10 2.08 -2.95
C ALA A 117 -7.30 3.59 -3.24
N SER A 118 -8.51 4.12 -3.12
CA SER A 118 -8.82 5.52 -3.40
C SER A 118 -9.42 6.22 -2.17
N ALA A 119 -9.08 7.48 -1.94
CA ALA A 119 -9.74 8.30 -0.94
C ALA A 119 -11.24 8.52 -1.26
N ARG A 120 -11.64 8.36 -2.54
CA ARG A 120 -13.04 8.35 -2.93
C ARG A 120 -13.66 7.01 -2.54
N ASP A 121 -14.41 7.00 -1.46
CA ASP A 121 -15.06 5.80 -0.93
C ASP A 121 -14.06 4.65 -0.69
N PRO A 122 -13.28 4.71 0.40
CA PRO A 122 -12.21 3.74 0.65
C PRO A 122 -12.67 2.27 0.68
N ALA A 123 -13.92 2.01 1.08
CA ALA A 123 -14.50 0.66 1.13
C ALA A 123 -14.94 0.13 -0.25
N ALA A 124 -15.01 0.97 -1.27
CA ALA A 124 -15.36 0.56 -2.63
C ALA A 124 -14.16 0.07 -3.47
N TRP A 125 -12.94 0.20 -2.94
CA TRP A 125 -11.70 -0.32 -3.54
C TRP A 125 -11.44 0.17 -4.98
N HIS A 126 -11.82 1.44 -5.29
CA HIS A 126 -11.62 2.01 -6.61
C HIS A 126 -10.12 2.13 -6.95
N TYR A 127 -9.73 1.63 -8.12
CA TYR A 127 -8.37 1.78 -8.62
C TYR A 127 -8.04 3.23 -8.95
N VAL A 128 -6.83 3.68 -8.60
CA VAL A 128 -6.25 4.94 -9.07
C VAL A 128 -5.20 4.61 -10.13
N ARG A 129 -5.60 4.56 -11.40
CA ARG A 129 -4.77 4.08 -12.52
C ARG A 129 -4.67 5.04 -13.70
N ASP A 130 -5.46 6.12 -13.69
CA ASP A 130 -5.51 7.12 -14.74
C ASP A 130 -5.82 8.51 -14.17
N LEU A 131 -5.73 9.54 -15.01
CA LEU A 131 -5.92 10.93 -14.57
C LEU A 131 -7.31 11.18 -13.98
N ARG A 132 -8.35 10.54 -14.52
CA ARG A 132 -9.73 10.68 -14.04
C ARG A 132 -9.92 10.09 -12.64
N SER A 133 -9.39 8.90 -12.41
CA SER A 133 -9.44 8.26 -11.09
C SER A 133 -8.59 8.99 -10.06
N ALA A 134 -7.44 9.56 -10.48
CA ALA A 134 -6.61 10.40 -9.63
C ALA A 134 -7.30 11.73 -9.26
N GLU A 135 -7.98 12.37 -10.20
CA GLU A 135 -8.78 13.56 -9.94
C GLU A 135 -9.90 13.27 -8.93
N ALA A 136 -10.63 12.17 -9.13
CA ALA A 136 -11.69 11.75 -8.20
C ALA A 136 -11.15 11.43 -6.78
N CYS A 137 -9.96 10.84 -6.70
CA CYS A 137 -9.27 10.59 -5.44
C CYS A 137 -8.88 11.90 -4.74
N LEU A 138 -8.29 12.85 -5.47
CA LEU A 138 -7.93 14.17 -4.97
C LEU A 138 -9.15 14.98 -4.49
N ALA A 139 -10.26 14.90 -5.22
CA ALA A 139 -11.49 15.64 -4.90
C ALA A 139 -12.18 15.15 -3.61
N ALA A 140 -11.85 13.95 -3.13
CA ALA A 140 -12.50 13.35 -1.98
C ALA A 140 -11.90 13.76 -0.61
N THR A 141 -10.80 14.51 -0.59
CA THR A 141 -10.11 14.92 0.63
C THR A 141 -9.31 16.20 0.41
N ASP A 142 -8.98 16.90 1.48
CA ASP A 142 -8.11 18.09 1.45
C ASP A 142 -6.62 17.75 1.68
N ALA A 143 -6.27 16.50 1.91
CA ALA A 143 -4.89 16.09 2.13
C ALA A 143 -3.99 16.51 0.96
N ALA A 144 -2.84 17.10 1.27
CA ALA A 144 -1.88 17.54 0.25
C ALA A 144 -1.22 16.35 -0.48
N THR A 145 -1.03 15.25 0.23
CA THR A 145 -0.46 14.01 -0.29
C THR A 145 -1.32 12.83 0.14
N ILE A 146 -1.74 12.04 -0.83
CA ILE A 146 -2.45 10.77 -0.64
C ILE A 146 -1.51 9.67 -1.09
N ILE A 147 -1.35 8.63 -0.27
CA ILE A 147 -0.55 7.46 -0.62
C ILE A 147 -1.44 6.24 -0.64
N CYS A 148 -1.39 5.50 -1.74
CA CYS A 148 -2.18 4.29 -1.94
C CYS A 148 -1.37 3.19 -2.66
N GLY A 149 -1.93 1.96 -2.70
CA GLY A 149 -1.40 0.78 -3.38
C GLY A 149 -2.39 0.22 -4.39
N HIS A 150 -2.80 -1.04 -4.19
CA HIS A 150 -3.89 -1.74 -4.89
C HIS A 150 -3.68 -2.01 -6.39
N THR A 151 -3.02 -1.11 -7.13
CA THR A 151 -2.75 -1.33 -8.56
C THR A 151 -1.53 -2.20 -8.80
N HIS A 152 -0.60 -2.23 -7.83
CA HIS A 152 0.75 -2.81 -7.91
C HIS A 152 1.64 -2.17 -8.99
N LEU A 153 1.28 -0.97 -9.45
CA LEU A 153 1.96 -0.23 -10.50
C LEU A 153 2.39 1.14 -9.96
N PRO A 154 3.67 1.36 -9.64
CA PRO A 154 4.14 2.63 -9.14
C PRO A 154 3.82 3.77 -10.10
N THR A 155 3.06 4.76 -9.61
CA THR A 155 2.67 5.93 -10.41
C THR A 155 2.51 7.13 -9.49
N ILE A 156 2.96 8.31 -9.91
CA ILE A 156 2.72 9.55 -9.20
C ILE A 156 1.83 10.44 -10.04
N PHE A 157 0.67 10.78 -9.50
CA PHE A 157 -0.23 11.79 -10.04
C PHE A 157 -0.05 13.07 -9.24
N TYR A 158 -0.02 14.22 -9.92
CA TYR A 158 0.03 15.51 -9.25
C TYR A 158 -0.88 16.51 -9.96
N ALA A 159 -1.52 17.37 -9.19
CA ALA A 159 -2.40 18.41 -9.69
C ALA A 159 -2.16 19.74 -8.99
N ARG A 160 -2.26 20.81 -9.75
CA ARG A 160 -2.37 22.17 -9.23
C ARG A 160 -3.83 22.59 -9.22
N ALA A 161 -4.24 23.38 -8.25
CA ALA A 161 -5.61 23.89 -8.15
C ALA A 161 -6.10 24.46 -9.50
N GLY A 162 -7.25 23.97 -9.99
CA GLY A 162 -7.86 24.38 -11.26
C GLY A 162 -7.16 23.87 -12.53
N ARG A 163 -6.30 22.86 -12.41
CA ARG A 163 -5.64 22.19 -13.55
C ARG A 163 -5.89 20.69 -13.50
N GLU A 164 -5.95 20.07 -14.68
CA GLU A 164 -6.00 18.61 -14.78
C GLU A 164 -4.76 17.97 -14.17
N PRO A 165 -4.89 16.78 -13.55
CA PRO A 165 -3.75 16.02 -13.07
C PRO A 165 -2.79 15.66 -14.19
N VAL A 166 -1.53 15.46 -13.82
CA VAL A 166 -0.48 14.90 -14.67
C VAL A 166 0.06 13.67 -13.98
N ALA A 167 0.51 12.67 -14.75
CA ALA A 167 1.07 11.44 -14.23
C ALA A 167 2.49 11.21 -14.75
N PHE A 168 3.32 10.55 -13.92
CA PHE A 168 4.59 9.98 -14.35
C PHE A 168 4.91 8.70 -13.57
N ILE A 169 5.71 7.84 -14.17
CA ILE A 169 6.20 6.62 -13.54
C ILE A 169 7.54 6.95 -12.87
N PRO A 170 7.64 6.84 -11.54
CA PRO A 170 8.88 7.11 -10.83
C PRO A 170 9.94 6.07 -11.17
N LEU A 171 11.19 6.50 -11.31
CA LEU A 171 12.31 5.59 -11.45
C LEU A 171 12.62 4.94 -10.10
N ARG A 172 12.94 3.66 -10.11
CA ARG A 172 13.30 2.91 -8.91
C ARG A 172 14.62 3.42 -8.32
N ASN A 173 14.70 3.49 -7.01
CA ASN A 173 15.84 3.98 -6.24
C ASN A 173 16.27 5.43 -6.61
N VAL A 174 15.36 6.20 -7.21
CA VAL A 174 15.57 7.61 -7.53
C VAL A 174 14.51 8.46 -6.85
N PRO A 175 14.89 9.44 -6.02
CA PRO A 175 13.94 10.33 -5.37
C PRO A 175 13.11 11.12 -6.38
N ALA A 176 11.80 11.10 -6.23
CA ALA A 176 10.84 11.87 -7.00
C ALA A 176 10.30 13.02 -6.14
N PRO A 177 10.42 14.30 -6.56
CA PRO A 177 10.01 15.43 -5.74
C PRO A 177 8.49 15.57 -5.66
N LEU A 178 8.00 15.89 -4.46
CA LEU A 178 6.61 16.22 -4.16
C LEU A 178 6.50 17.73 -3.92
N SER A 179 6.28 18.49 -4.98
CA SER A 179 6.26 19.97 -4.93
C SER A 179 5.17 20.53 -4.01
N ALA A 180 5.51 21.54 -3.20
CA ALA A 180 4.59 22.20 -2.27
C ALA A 180 3.38 22.88 -2.93
N VAL A 181 3.47 23.21 -4.22
CA VAL A 181 2.40 23.89 -4.95
C VAL A 181 1.43 22.93 -5.64
N HIS A 182 1.65 21.62 -5.48
CA HIS A 182 0.79 20.57 -6.02
C HIS A 182 0.20 19.71 -4.91
N ARG A 183 -0.92 19.09 -5.23
CA ARG A 183 -1.44 17.94 -4.48
C ARG A 183 -1.03 16.67 -5.21
N HIS A 184 -0.80 15.59 -4.47
CA HIS A 184 -0.27 14.35 -5.02
C HIS A 184 -1.12 13.15 -4.66
N VAL A 185 -1.25 12.20 -5.61
CA VAL A 185 -1.58 10.82 -5.32
C VAL A 185 -0.38 9.98 -5.71
N VAL A 186 0.22 9.32 -4.73
CA VAL A 186 1.36 8.43 -4.91
C VAL A 186 0.84 7.01 -4.81
N VAL A 187 0.83 6.31 -5.93
CA VAL A 187 0.54 4.87 -5.97
C VAL A 187 1.86 4.15 -5.80
N VAL A 188 2.00 3.38 -4.73
CA VAL A 188 3.22 2.63 -4.43
C VAL A 188 3.24 1.27 -5.12
N GLY A 189 4.42 0.68 -5.27
CA GLY A 189 4.56 -0.68 -5.79
C GLY A 189 4.16 -1.75 -4.79
N ALA A 190 4.04 -2.98 -5.25
CA ALA A 190 3.69 -4.12 -4.43
C ALA A 190 4.94 -4.80 -3.85
N VAL A 191 4.83 -5.24 -2.57
CA VAL A 191 5.84 -6.08 -1.93
C VAL A 191 5.74 -7.51 -2.48
N GLY A 192 4.57 -8.11 -2.45
CA GLY A 192 4.38 -9.54 -2.71
C GLY A 192 3.99 -9.90 -4.12
N GLN A 193 3.43 -8.96 -4.91
CA GLN A 193 2.94 -9.25 -6.26
C GLN A 193 3.13 -8.04 -7.21
N PRO A 194 4.37 -7.66 -7.55
CA PRO A 194 4.63 -6.61 -8.54
C PRO A 194 4.00 -6.92 -9.91
N ARG A 195 3.46 -5.88 -10.57
CA ARG A 195 2.80 -6.00 -11.90
C ARG A 195 3.41 -5.08 -12.95
N ASP A 196 4.52 -4.43 -12.65
CA ASP A 196 5.22 -3.48 -13.51
C ASP A 196 6.30 -4.11 -14.43
N GLY A 197 6.32 -5.45 -14.47
CA GLY A 197 7.23 -6.22 -15.32
C GLY A 197 8.58 -6.55 -14.66
N ASP A 198 8.83 -6.09 -13.44
CA ASP A 198 9.98 -6.49 -12.63
C ASP A 198 9.49 -7.29 -11.40
N PRO A 199 9.93 -8.54 -11.20
CA PRO A 199 9.49 -9.36 -10.08
C PRO A 199 10.06 -8.92 -8.73
N ALA A 200 10.94 -7.92 -8.68
CA ALA A 200 11.52 -7.45 -7.43
C ALA A 200 10.48 -6.74 -6.56
N ALA A 201 10.42 -7.14 -5.29
CA ALA A 201 9.56 -6.52 -4.31
C ALA A 201 9.80 -5.00 -4.22
N CYS A 202 8.73 -4.22 -4.30
CA CYS A 202 8.80 -2.75 -4.29
C CYS A 202 8.09 -2.19 -3.05
N PHE A 203 8.69 -1.19 -2.42
CA PHE A 203 8.10 -0.39 -1.35
C PHE A 203 8.46 1.08 -1.53
N ALA A 204 7.84 2.00 -0.81
CA ALA A 204 8.17 3.41 -0.91
C ALA A 204 8.86 3.93 0.36
N LEU A 205 9.78 4.89 0.18
CA LEU A 205 10.33 5.70 1.25
C LEU A 205 9.92 7.15 1.00
N LEU A 206 9.08 7.70 1.88
CA LEU A 206 8.67 9.10 1.86
C LEU A 206 9.54 9.90 2.82
N ASP A 207 10.18 10.96 2.33
CA ASP A 207 10.80 11.98 3.19
C ASP A 207 9.93 13.24 3.19
N THR A 208 9.24 13.50 4.32
CA THR A 208 8.34 14.64 4.45
C THR A 208 9.10 15.98 4.56
N GLN A 209 10.36 15.97 4.99
CA GLN A 209 11.18 17.18 5.10
C GLN A 209 11.78 17.53 3.73
N ALA A 210 12.40 16.57 3.06
CA ALA A 210 12.91 16.73 1.71
C ALA A 210 11.77 16.88 0.68
N ARG A 211 10.54 16.46 1.03
CA ARG A 211 9.37 16.44 0.14
C ARG A 211 9.63 15.61 -1.10
N GLU A 212 10.02 14.37 -0.89
CA GLU A 212 10.32 13.43 -1.96
C GLU A 212 9.88 12.02 -1.57
N VAL A 213 9.61 11.22 -2.59
CA VAL A 213 9.31 9.80 -2.43
C VAL A 213 10.22 8.97 -3.34
N THR A 214 10.75 7.89 -2.81
CA THR A 214 11.58 6.94 -3.57
C THR A 214 10.88 5.59 -3.60
N MET A 215 10.76 4.98 -4.79
CA MET A 215 10.35 3.58 -4.92
C MET A 215 11.59 2.71 -4.74
N GLU A 216 11.70 2.10 -3.56
CA GLU A 216 12.82 1.26 -3.15
C GLU A 216 12.59 -0.20 -3.54
N ILE A 217 13.66 -0.92 -3.80
CA ILE A 217 13.63 -2.34 -4.12
C ILE A 217 14.12 -3.17 -2.94
N GLY A 218 13.24 -4.01 -2.41
CA GLY A 218 13.63 -5.13 -1.57
C GLY A 218 14.18 -6.25 -2.45
N ARG A 219 15.43 -6.65 -2.25
CA ARG A 219 16.02 -7.75 -3.03
C ARG A 219 15.49 -9.09 -2.56
N ALA A 220 14.30 -9.45 -2.97
CA ALA A 220 13.87 -10.82 -3.09
C ALA A 220 13.63 -11.06 -4.59
N HIS A 221 14.27 -12.04 -5.15
CA HIS A 221 13.85 -12.58 -6.43
C HIS A 221 12.71 -13.55 -6.11
N VAL A 222 11.49 -13.18 -6.46
CA VAL A 222 10.31 -14.04 -6.39
C VAL A 222 10.17 -14.78 -7.70
#